data_45c302b9d534ddf002519c174c1aa939
#
_entry.id   45c302b9d534ddf002519c174c1aa939
#
_cell.length_a   1.000
_cell.length_b   1.000
_cell.length_c   1.000
_cell.angle_alpha   90.00
_cell.angle_beta   90.00
_cell.angle_gamma   90.00
#
_symmetry.space_group_name_H-M   'P 1'
#
loop_
_entity.id
_entity.type
_entity.pdbx_description
1 polymer ?
#
loop_
_entity_poly.entity_id
_entity_poly.type
_entity_poly.pdbx_seq_one_letter_code
_entity_poly.pdbx_strand_id
1 'polypeptide(L)'
;MELRVLNYFVATAQELNMTRAAQKLLVSQPALSRQIADLEDELGVKLFNRQPRHLTLTPAGQYLYEQAKEILTLASKTKSNLQSSAVISGDLTIAAGESFAMQRLMNIVSNIIRDYPTVKIHILSGDYEFAERRLDTGAVDFAVIIGNLPLDNYASLQLPEKDTWGVLMTKDDPLAKKSAITAEDLVGRNVLNSQQAENRKYFDSWFGNYKEQINIIGTVNLNFNGTLLVKNKAAIMLTLDKLANISDESNLTFRPITPMLKQPVTVIWKRETNLSPVADLFLNRLRASIDDD
;
A
#
# COMPACT_ATOMS: atom_id res chain seq x y z
N MET A 1 -24.34 -4.18 17.76
CA MET A 1 -23.68 -4.59 16.47
C MET A 1 -22.66 -5.68 16.76
N GLU A 2 -22.91 -6.93 16.35
CA GLU A 2 -22.05 -8.09 16.58
C GLU A 2 -21.10 -8.31 15.40
N LEU A 3 -19.88 -8.80 15.64
CA LEU A 3 -18.89 -9.11 14.58
C LEU A 3 -19.45 -10.12 13.54
N ARG A 4 -20.24 -11.08 14.01
CA ARG A 4 -20.90 -12.05 13.12
C ARG A 4 -21.86 -11.36 12.15
N VAL A 5 -22.63 -10.39 12.61
CA VAL A 5 -23.60 -9.64 11.79
C VAL A 5 -22.85 -8.73 10.81
N LEU A 6 -21.74 -8.11 11.23
CA LEU A 6 -20.86 -7.37 10.32
C LEU A 6 -20.29 -8.26 9.21
N ASN A 7 -19.88 -9.50 9.54
CA ASN A 7 -19.42 -10.45 8.52
C ASN A 7 -20.55 -10.81 7.53
N TYR A 8 -21.78 -10.99 8.01
CA TYR A 8 -22.94 -11.22 7.16
C TYR A 8 -23.21 -10.05 6.22
N PHE A 9 -23.11 -8.83 6.74
CA PHE A 9 -23.27 -7.62 5.96
C PHE A 9 -22.17 -7.50 4.88
N VAL A 10 -20.90 -7.68 5.24
CA VAL A 10 -19.77 -7.61 4.30
C VAL A 10 -19.90 -8.66 3.20
N ALA A 11 -20.24 -9.91 3.53
CA ALA A 11 -20.44 -10.96 2.55
C ALA A 11 -21.61 -10.65 1.61
N THR A 12 -22.71 -10.08 2.15
CA THR A 12 -23.85 -9.66 1.34
C THR A 12 -23.51 -8.52 0.40
N ALA A 13 -22.71 -7.55 0.85
CA ALA A 13 -22.22 -6.42 0.06
C ALA A 13 -21.28 -6.87 -1.07
N GLN A 14 -20.46 -7.89 -0.84
CA GLN A 14 -19.56 -8.45 -1.86
C GLN A 14 -20.33 -9.18 -2.97
N GLU A 15 -21.35 -9.97 -2.58
CA GLU A 15 -22.12 -10.78 -3.53
C GLU A 15 -23.23 -9.98 -4.25
N LEU A 16 -23.68 -8.86 -3.67
CA LEU A 16 -24.84 -8.08 -4.11
C LEU A 16 -26.06 -8.99 -4.40
N ASN A 17 -26.14 -10.10 -3.67
CA ASN A 17 -27.16 -11.14 -3.82
C ASN A 17 -27.33 -11.91 -2.51
N MET A 18 -28.52 -11.78 -1.88
CA MET A 18 -28.82 -12.42 -0.59
C MET A 18 -28.70 -13.94 -0.62
N THR A 19 -29.10 -14.57 -1.73
CA THR A 19 -29.07 -16.04 -1.84
C THR A 19 -27.65 -16.56 -1.95
N ARG A 20 -26.82 -15.93 -2.79
CA ARG A 20 -25.40 -16.30 -2.93
C ARG A 20 -24.62 -16.04 -1.64
N ALA A 21 -24.87 -14.90 -0.99
CA ALA A 21 -24.26 -14.60 0.29
C ALA A 21 -24.61 -15.62 1.36
N ALA A 22 -25.91 -16.02 1.45
CA ALA A 22 -26.38 -17.02 2.39
C ALA A 22 -25.71 -18.40 2.16
N GLN A 23 -25.57 -18.81 0.90
CA GLN A 23 -24.86 -20.04 0.52
C GLN A 23 -23.40 -20.00 0.96
N LYS A 24 -22.70 -18.90 0.68
CA LYS A 24 -21.29 -18.69 1.08
C LYS A 24 -21.10 -18.73 2.59
N LEU A 25 -22.06 -18.18 3.33
CA LEU A 25 -22.07 -18.13 4.80
C LEU A 25 -22.62 -19.40 5.48
N LEU A 26 -23.10 -20.36 4.69
CA LEU A 26 -23.73 -21.61 5.18
C LEU A 26 -24.92 -21.33 6.09
N VAL A 27 -25.75 -20.33 5.78
CA VAL A 27 -26.96 -19.97 6.49
C VAL A 27 -28.16 -19.96 5.54
N SER A 28 -29.39 -19.99 6.09
CA SER A 28 -30.58 -19.81 5.25
C SER A 28 -30.75 -18.35 4.83
N GLN A 29 -31.23 -18.12 3.60
CA GLN A 29 -31.46 -16.77 3.10
C GLN A 29 -32.44 -15.96 3.97
N PRO A 30 -33.55 -16.52 4.50
CA PRO A 30 -34.41 -15.79 5.42
C PRO A 30 -33.73 -15.37 6.71
N ALA A 31 -32.83 -16.22 7.27
CA ALA A 31 -32.08 -15.88 8.46
C ALA A 31 -31.06 -14.74 8.19
N LEU A 32 -30.35 -14.80 7.06
CA LEU A 32 -29.44 -13.72 6.65
C LEU A 32 -30.20 -12.41 6.45
N SER A 33 -31.32 -12.45 5.73
CA SER A 33 -32.15 -11.25 5.47
C SER A 33 -32.66 -10.61 6.74
N ARG A 34 -33.03 -11.42 7.74
CA ARG A 34 -33.47 -10.93 9.05
C ARG A 34 -32.32 -10.27 9.81
N GLN A 35 -31.16 -10.89 9.87
CA GLN A 35 -29.97 -10.32 10.52
C GLN A 35 -29.54 -8.98 9.90
N ILE A 36 -29.64 -8.84 8.58
CA ILE A 36 -29.36 -7.56 7.90
C ILE A 36 -30.46 -6.54 8.24
N ALA A 37 -31.74 -6.93 8.30
CA ALA A 37 -32.82 -6.01 8.67
C ALA A 37 -32.66 -5.53 10.14
N ASP A 38 -32.37 -6.47 11.06
CA ASP A 38 -32.11 -6.14 12.46
C ASP A 38 -30.92 -5.16 12.61
N LEU A 39 -29.87 -5.31 11.80
CA LEU A 39 -28.72 -4.38 11.76
C LEU A 39 -29.14 -3.00 11.22
N GLU A 40 -29.92 -2.94 10.14
CA GLU A 40 -30.45 -1.69 9.62
C GLU A 40 -31.32 -0.96 10.66
N ASP A 41 -32.15 -1.71 11.39
CA ASP A 41 -33.02 -1.15 12.43
C ASP A 41 -32.21 -0.68 13.66
N GLU A 42 -31.18 -1.43 14.07
CA GLU A 42 -30.25 -1.02 15.13
C GLU A 42 -29.52 0.28 14.79
N LEU A 43 -29.09 0.44 13.53
CA LEU A 43 -28.36 1.62 13.05
C LEU A 43 -29.28 2.79 12.65
N GLY A 44 -30.59 2.55 12.52
CA GLY A 44 -31.58 3.55 12.09
C GLY A 44 -31.43 3.99 10.63
N VAL A 45 -30.70 3.21 9.80
CA VAL A 45 -30.46 3.54 8.39
C VAL A 45 -30.56 2.30 7.51
N LYS A 46 -30.98 2.48 6.25
CA LYS A 46 -30.95 1.41 5.27
C LYS A 46 -29.55 1.28 4.68
N LEU A 47 -29.03 0.06 4.64
CA LEU A 47 -27.72 -0.29 4.11
C LEU A 47 -27.78 -0.77 2.66
N PHE A 48 -28.93 -1.35 2.28
CA PHE A 48 -29.15 -1.84 0.93
C PHE A 48 -30.42 -1.21 0.30
N ASN A 49 -30.30 -0.87 -0.99
CA ASN A 49 -31.44 -0.63 -1.86
C ASN A 49 -31.91 -1.98 -2.42
N ARG A 50 -33.14 -2.38 -2.09
CA ARG A 50 -33.77 -3.64 -2.53
C ARG A 50 -34.65 -3.34 -3.73
N GLN A 51 -34.21 -3.64 -4.94
CA GLN A 51 -34.99 -3.58 -6.16
C GLN A 51 -35.29 -5.01 -6.67
N PRO A 52 -36.39 -5.23 -7.39
CA PRO A 52 -36.67 -6.54 -8.00
C PRO A 52 -35.49 -6.91 -8.93
N ARG A 53 -34.65 -7.86 -8.56
CA ARG A 53 -33.48 -8.38 -9.27
C ARG A 53 -32.15 -7.67 -9.02
N HIS A 54 -32.08 -6.57 -8.29
CA HIS A 54 -30.84 -5.86 -7.99
C HIS A 54 -30.74 -5.47 -6.52
N LEU A 55 -29.64 -5.85 -5.88
CA LEU A 55 -29.25 -5.38 -4.56
C LEU A 55 -28.05 -4.44 -4.74
N THR A 56 -28.14 -3.23 -4.21
CA THR A 56 -27.04 -2.26 -4.23
C THR A 56 -26.87 -1.66 -2.84
N LEU A 57 -25.67 -1.19 -2.54
CA LEU A 57 -25.43 -0.45 -1.30
C LEU A 57 -26.03 0.95 -1.37
N THR A 58 -26.54 1.44 -0.25
CA THR A 58 -26.81 2.86 -0.03
C THR A 58 -25.51 3.60 0.28
N PRO A 59 -25.48 4.95 0.30
CA PRO A 59 -24.31 5.69 0.81
C PRO A 59 -23.90 5.27 2.24
N ALA A 60 -24.87 5.04 3.13
CA ALA A 60 -24.62 4.53 4.48
C ALA A 60 -24.06 3.09 4.45
N GLY A 61 -24.61 2.24 3.56
CA GLY A 61 -24.10 0.90 3.33
C GLY A 61 -22.67 0.89 2.81
N GLN A 62 -22.32 1.79 1.88
CA GLN A 62 -20.96 1.92 1.39
C GLN A 62 -20.00 2.33 2.51
N TYR A 63 -20.38 3.31 3.31
CA TYR A 63 -19.58 3.73 4.47
C TYR A 63 -19.39 2.57 5.46
N LEU A 64 -20.47 1.89 5.85
CA LEU A 64 -20.37 0.75 6.76
C LEU A 64 -19.54 -0.38 6.17
N TYR A 65 -19.60 -0.62 4.86
CA TYR A 65 -18.82 -1.68 4.20
C TYR A 65 -17.31 -1.49 4.39
N GLU A 66 -16.82 -0.26 4.21
CA GLU A 66 -15.39 0.02 4.42
C GLU A 66 -15.01 -0.12 5.90
N GLN A 67 -15.81 0.44 6.82
CA GLN A 67 -15.54 0.34 8.25
C GLN A 67 -15.63 -1.11 8.77
N ALA A 68 -16.62 -1.87 8.32
CA ALA A 68 -16.82 -3.25 8.74
C ALA A 68 -15.65 -4.16 8.32
N LYS A 69 -15.05 -3.93 7.15
CA LYS A 69 -13.84 -4.65 6.72
C LYS A 69 -12.68 -4.40 7.67
N GLU A 70 -12.48 -3.15 8.09
CA GLU A 70 -11.39 -2.79 9.02
C GLU A 70 -11.62 -3.41 10.41
N ILE A 71 -12.84 -3.33 10.94
CA ILE A 71 -13.23 -3.92 12.23
C ILE A 71 -13.01 -5.45 12.22
N LEU A 72 -13.46 -6.14 11.17
CA LEU A 72 -13.32 -7.59 11.05
C LEU A 72 -11.85 -8.01 10.90
N THR A 73 -11.06 -7.22 10.16
CA THR A 73 -9.62 -7.46 10.03
C THR A 73 -8.92 -7.32 11.37
N LEU A 74 -9.20 -6.25 12.12
CA LEU A 74 -8.62 -6.04 13.44
C LEU A 74 -9.03 -7.15 14.44
N ALA A 75 -10.30 -7.54 14.44
CA ALA A 75 -10.81 -8.60 15.31
C ALA A 75 -10.15 -9.96 15.00
N SER A 76 -10.00 -10.29 13.71
CA SER A 76 -9.32 -11.51 13.27
C SER A 76 -7.84 -11.51 13.70
N LYS A 77 -7.13 -10.39 13.48
CA LYS A 77 -5.74 -10.22 13.88
C LYS A 77 -5.55 -10.33 15.38
N THR A 78 -6.44 -9.69 16.17
CA THR A 78 -6.40 -9.77 17.63
C THR A 78 -6.55 -11.22 18.10
N LYS A 79 -7.52 -11.96 17.53
CA LYS A 79 -7.73 -13.37 17.85
C LYS A 79 -6.51 -14.22 17.50
N SER A 80 -5.94 -14.06 16.32
CA SER A 80 -4.74 -14.78 15.86
C SER A 80 -3.56 -14.54 16.82
N ASN A 81 -3.33 -13.28 17.18
CA ASN A 81 -2.22 -12.90 18.07
C ASN A 81 -2.37 -13.45 19.51
N LEU A 82 -3.59 -13.53 20.03
CA LEU A 82 -3.86 -14.07 21.37
C LEU A 82 -3.72 -15.61 21.43
N GLN A 83 -3.92 -16.31 20.33
CA GLN A 83 -3.77 -17.76 20.25
C GLN A 83 -2.30 -18.22 20.20
N SER A 84 -1.36 -17.29 20.11
CA SER A 84 0.07 -17.50 19.85
C SER A 84 0.94 -17.59 21.13
N SER A 85 0.44 -18.04 22.27
CA SER A 85 1.07 -17.81 23.58
C SER A 85 2.32 -18.63 23.93
N ALA A 86 2.82 -19.56 23.09
CA ALA A 86 4.04 -20.32 23.39
C ALA A 86 5.00 -20.52 22.20
N VAL A 87 4.55 -20.25 20.98
CA VAL A 87 5.36 -20.36 19.74
C VAL A 87 5.09 -19.10 18.92
N ILE A 88 6.14 -18.51 18.34
CA ILE A 88 5.96 -17.37 17.43
C ILE A 88 5.09 -17.81 16.27
N SER A 89 3.91 -17.22 16.17
CA SER A 89 2.89 -17.48 15.15
C SER A 89 2.01 -16.24 14.97
N GLY A 90 1.02 -16.31 14.07
CA GLY A 90 0.11 -15.22 13.80
C GLY A 90 0.47 -14.46 12.52
N ASP A 91 -0.11 -13.27 12.36
CA ASP A 91 -0.03 -12.50 11.15
C ASP A 91 0.90 -11.29 11.34
N LEU A 92 1.87 -11.13 10.44
CA LEU A 92 2.68 -9.91 10.30
C LEU A 92 2.20 -9.15 9.07
N THR A 93 1.73 -7.93 9.27
CA THR A 93 1.17 -7.09 8.20
C THR A 93 1.99 -5.82 8.05
N ILE A 94 2.50 -5.57 6.84
CA ILE A 94 3.32 -4.40 6.50
C ILE A 94 2.66 -3.65 5.35
N ALA A 95 2.39 -2.35 5.52
CA ALA A 95 1.99 -1.46 4.44
C ALA A 95 3.22 -0.71 3.93
N ALA A 96 3.39 -0.59 2.62
CA ALA A 96 4.58 0.04 2.04
C ALA A 96 4.31 0.71 0.70
N GLY A 97 5.01 1.81 0.42
CA GLY A 97 5.27 2.26 -0.94
C GLY A 97 6.23 1.30 -1.67
N GLU A 98 6.30 1.43 -2.99
CA GLU A 98 7.29 0.69 -3.76
C GLU A 98 8.69 1.33 -3.60
N SER A 99 9.63 0.58 -3.04
CA SER A 99 11.02 0.96 -2.80
C SER A 99 11.91 -0.26 -2.86
N PHE A 100 13.13 -0.09 -3.36
CA PHE A 100 14.12 -1.18 -3.33
C PHE A 100 14.62 -1.47 -1.90
N ALA A 101 14.53 -0.52 -0.98
CA ALA A 101 14.84 -0.73 0.44
C ALA A 101 13.97 -1.83 1.08
N MET A 102 12.80 -2.14 0.51
CA MET A 102 11.98 -3.29 0.90
C MET A 102 12.71 -4.62 0.81
N GLN A 103 13.80 -4.72 0.00
CA GLN A 103 14.62 -5.93 -0.07
C GLN A 103 15.17 -6.35 1.29
N ARG A 104 15.61 -5.39 2.14
CA ARG A 104 16.05 -5.66 3.51
C ARG A 104 14.94 -6.29 4.34
N LEU A 105 13.74 -5.72 4.30
CA LEU A 105 12.60 -6.23 5.04
C LEU A 105 12.22 -7.64 4.57
N MET A 106 12.21 -7.84 3.25
CA MET A 106 11.85 -9.16 2.67
C MET A 106 12.88 -10.24 2.98
N ASN A 107 14.15 -9.91 3.13
CA ASN A 107 15.17 -10.85 3.60
C ASN A 107 14.86 -11.30 5.05
N ILE A 108 14.49 -10.36 5.93
CA ILE A 108 14.11 -10.67 7.32
C ILE A 108 12.83 -11.51 7.36
N VAL A 109 11.82 -11.12 6.58
CA VAL A 109 10.56 -11.85 6.44
C VAL A 109 10.80 -13.28 5.95
N SER A 110 11.66 -13.47 4.97
CA SER A 110 12.03 -14.80 4.46
C SER A 110 12.65 -15.68 5.53
N ASN A 111 13.51 -15.11 6.39
CA ASN A 111 14.08 -15.83 7.52
C ASN A 111 13.01 -16.18 8.58
N ILE A 112 12.06 -15.25 8.85
CA ILE A 112 10.96 -15.52 9.79
C ILE A 112 10.07 -16.66 9.27
N ILE A 113 9.69 -16.65 7.99
CA ILE A 113 8.87 -17.73 7.39
C ILE A 113 9.59 -19.09 7.50
N ARG A 114 10.90 -19.12 7.25
CA ARG A 114 11.69 -20.35 7.37
C ARG A 114 11.76 -20.87 8.80
N ASP A 115 11.97 -19.96 9.77
CA ASP A 115 12.16 -20.34 11.17
C ASP A 115 10.81 -20.62 11.87
N TYR A 116 9.72 -20.01 11.40
CA TYR A 116 8.37 -20.08 11.98
C TYR A 116 7.30 -20.30 10.88
N PRO A 117 7.13 -21.53 10.38
CA PRO A 117 6.25 -21.83 9.24
C PRO A 117 4.75 -21.54 9.45
N THR A 118 4.32 -21.32 10.70
CA THR A 118 2.93 -20.98 11.02
C THR A 118 2.64 -19.48 10.91
N VAL A 119 3.67 -18.64 10.76
CA VAL A 119 3.52 -17.19 10.55
C VAL A 119 2.97 -16.91 9.16
N LYS A 120 2.00 -16.00 9.08
CA LYS A 120 1.47 -15.49 7.83
C LYS A 120 1.92 -14.05 7.60
N ILE A 121 2.26 -13.75 6.37
CA ILE A 121 2.77 -12.43 5.99
C ILE A 121 1.80 -11.77 5.03
N HIS A 122 1.49 -10.51 5.30
CA HIS A 122 0.65 -9.66 4.45
C HIS A 122 1.42 -8.39 4.07
N ILE A 123 1.70 -8.21 2.79
CA ILE A 123 2.33 -7.00 2.26
C ILE A 123 1.26 -6.23 1.49
N LEU A 124 1.00 -5.00 1.90
CA LEU A 124 0.01 -4.12 1.30
C LEU A 124 0.72 -2.95 0.63
N SER A 125 0.66 -2.88 -0.69
CA SER A 125 1.25 -1.77 -1.42
C SER A 125 0.29 -0.60 -1.55
N GLY A 126 0.79 0.60 -1.30
CA GLY A 126 0.00 1.83 -1.37
C GLY A 126 0.84 3.07 -1.10
N ASP A 127 0.18 4.23 -1.12
CA ASP A 127 0.82 5.50 -0.78
C ASP A 127 0.91 5.72 0.73
N TYR A 128 1.50 6.86 1.12
CA TYR A 128 1.63 7.23 2.53
C TYR A 128 0.28 7.28 3.26
N GLU A 129 -0.71 7.93 2.67
CA GLU A 129 -2.03 8.11 3.30
C GLU A 129 -2.74 6.76 3.51
N PHE A 130 -2.57 5.84 2.56
CA PHE A 130 -3.05 4.47 2.70
C PHE A 130 -2.35 3.73 3.85
N ALA A 131 -1.02 3.84 3.93
CA ALA A 131 -0.22 3.16 4.93
C ALA A 131 -0.46 3.74 6.33
N GLU A 132 -0.49 5.08 6.47
CA GLU A 132 -0.76 5.81 7.70
C GLU A 132 -2.14 5.44 8.28
N ARG A 133 -3.20 5.56 7.50
CA ARG A 133 -4.57 5.23 7.95
C ARG A 133 -4.67 3.78 8.45
N ARG A 134 -4.02 2.83 7.78
CA ARG A 134 -4.04 1.42 8.20
C ARG A 134 -3.22 1.18 9.46
N LEU A 135 -2.13 1.91 9.63
CA LEU A 135 -1.36 1.88 10.85
C LEU A 135 -2.17 2.45 12.01
N ASP A 136 -2.86 3.57 11.81
CA ASP A 136 -3.70 4.22 12.83
C ASP A 136 -4.87 3.35 13.29
N THR A 137 -5.48 2.61 12.37
CA THR A 137 -6.55 1.66 12.72
C THR A 137 -6.01 0.35 13.32
N GLY A 138 -4.69 0.11 13.32
CA GLY A 138 -4.08 -1.14 13.77
C GLY A 138 -4.25 -2.30 12.78
N ALA A 139 -4.71 -2.03 11.56
CA ALA A 139 -4.85 -3.03 10.50
C ALA A 139 -3.49 -3.51 9.99
N VAL A 140 -2.42 -2.72 10.16
CA VAL A 140 -1.03 -3.14 9.90
C VAL A 140 -0.17 -2.97 11.15
N ASP A 141 0.92 -3.74 11.23
CA ASP A 141 1.90 -3.63 12.32
C ASP A 141 2.92 -2.55 12.04
N PHE A 142 3.34 -2.46 10.78
CA PHE A 142 4.35 -1.52 10.31
C PHE A 142 3.89 -0.84 9.03
N ALA A 143 4.35 0.41 8.86
CA ALA A 143 4.29 1.11 7.59
C ALA A 143 5.71 1.51 7.15
N VAL A 144 5.99 1.41 5.86
CA VAL A 144 7.26 1.82 5.26
C VAL A 144 7.03 3.09 4.46
N ILE A 145 7.65 4.15 4.91
CA ILE A 145 7.45 5.51 4.41
C ILE A 145 8.67 5.94 3.60
N ILE A 146 8.43 6.47 2.42
CA ILE A 146 9.45 6.99 1.51
C ILE A 146 9.40 8.50 1.53
N GLY A 147 10.53 9.13 1.84
CA GLY A 147 10.67 10.58 1.90
C GLY A 147 10.64 11.17 3.32
N ASN A 148 10.87 12.46 3.38
CA ASN A 148 10.86 13.22 4.63
C ASN A 148 9.42 13.64 4.96
N LEU A 149 8.86 13.02 5.97
CA LEU A 149 7.51 13.27 6.47
C LEU A 149 7.53 13.51 7.97
N PRO A 150 6.57 14.28 8.51
CA PRO A 150 6.41 14.39 9.95
C PRO A 150 5.95 13.02 10.49
N LEU A 151 6.75 12.44 11.39
CA LEU A 151 6.50 11.12 11.98
C LEU A 151 6.36 11.20 13.51
N ASP A 152 6.03 12.37 14.03
CA ASP A 152 6.04 12.66 15.49
C ASP A 152 5.11 11.75 16.29
N ASN A 153 4.04 11.26 15.68
CA ASN A 153 3.05 10.37 16.32
C ASN A 153 3.47 8.89 16.34
N TYR A 154 4.57 8.55 15.66
CA TYR A 154 5.01 7.16 15.47
C TYR A 154 6.37 6.91 16.10
N ALA A 155 6.61 5.68 16.50
CA ALA A 155 7.96 5.18 16.65
C ALA A 155 8.52 4.90 15.26
N SER A 156 9.79 5.17 15.03
CA SER A 156 10.37 5.09 13.70
C SER A 156 11.77 4.52 13.73
N LEU A 157 12.15 3.88 12.61
CA LEU A 157 13.49 3.36 12.36
C LEU A 157 13.86 3.69 10.91
N GLN A 158 14.79 4.60 10.72
CA GLN A 158 15.27 4.94 9.39
C GLN A 158 16.20 3.86 8.87
N LEU A 159 15.98 3.43 7.62
CA LEU A 159 16.85 2.47 6.95
C LEU A 159 18.12 3.15 6.41
N PRO A 160 19.25 2.45 6.32
CA PRO A 160 20.45 2.99 5.71
C PRO A 160 20.31 3.23 4.20
N GLU A 161 19.47 2.45 3.54
CA GLU A 161 19.17 2.58 2.11
C GLU A 161 18.42 3.87 1.81
N LYS A 162 18.71 4.44 0.64
CA LYS A 162 18.00 5.60 0.09
C LYS A 162 17.67 5.33 -1.36
N ASP A 163 16.45 5.58 -1.73
CA ASP A 163 16.03 5.55 -3.13
C ASP A 163 16.49 6.82 -3.86
N THR A 164 16.79 6.70 -5.13
CA THR A 164 17.23 7.82 -5.98
C THR A 164 16.17 8.12 -7.03
N TRP A 165 15.77 9.36 -7.15
CA TRP A 165 14.88 9.80 -8.23
C TRP A 165 15.58 9.82 -9.57
N GLY A 166 14.85 9.43 -10.61
CA GLY A 166 15.31 9.45 -11.98
C GLY A 166 14.17 9.32 -12.98
N VAL A 167 14.56 9.15 -14.22
CA VAL A 167 13.64 9.00 -15.36
C VAL A 167 13.78 7.62 -15.95
N LEU A 168 12.66 6.91 -16.01
CA LEU A 168 12.52 5.65 -16.74
C LEU A 168 12.08 5.96 -18.17
N MET A 169 12.76 5.37 -19.14
CA MET A 169 12.52 5.55 -20.56
C MET A 169 12.91 4.28 -21.34
N THR A 170 12.61 4.23 -22.62
CA THR A 170 13.10 3.16 -23.47
C THR A 170 14.58 3.36 -23.83
N LYS A 171 15.32 2.28 -24.09
CA LYS A 171 16.75 2.33 -24.44
C LYS A 171 17.05 3.12 -25.72
N ASP A 172 16.10 3.19 -26.62
CA ASP A 172 16.20 3.95 -27.88
C ASP A 172 15.79 5.42 -27.73
N ASP A 173 15.33 5.86 -26.55
CA ASP A 173 15.06 7.28 -26.29
C ASP A 173 16.36 8.10 -26.36
N PRO A 174 16.38 9.29 -27.01
CA PRO A 174 17.55 10.14 -27.07
C PRO A 174 18.18 10.45 -25.69
N LEU A 175 17.35 10.61 -24.66
CA LEU A 175 17.80 10.88 -23.28
C LEU A 175 18.53 9.69 -22.64
N ALA A 176 18.34 8.48 -23.16
CA ALA A 176 19.02 7.29 -22.64
C ALA A 176 20.55 7.34 -22.80
N LYS A 177 21.04 8.19 -23.70
CA LYS A 177 22.50 8.41 -23.91
C LYS A 177 23.14 9.30 -22.86
N LYS A 178 22.34 10.05 -22.09
CA LYS A 178 22.82 10.91 -21.01
C LYS A 178 23.16 10.09 -19.77
N SER A 179 24.09 10.57 -18.96
CA SER A 179 24.40 9.98 -17.65
C SER A 179 23.41 10.39 -16.56
N ALA A 180 22.80 11.59 -16.70
CA ALA A 180 21.79 12.11 -15.80
C ALA A 180 20.85 13.06 -16.57
N ILE A 181 19.64 13.26 -16.06
CA ILE A 181 18.58 14.06 -16.67
C ILE A 181 18.38 15.35 -15.89
N THR A 182 18.32 16.48 -16.59
CA THR A 182 17.98 17.80 -16.05
C THR A 182 16.48 18.08 -16.26
N ALA A 183 15.94 19.10 -15.56
CA ALA A 183 14.57 19.54 -15.79
C ALA A 183 14.35 20.04 -17.23
N GLU A 184 15.36 20.69 -17.81
CA GLU A 184 15.33 21.17 -19.20
C GLU A 184 15.13 20.02 -20.20
N ASP A 185 15.69 18.85 -19.94
CA ASP A 185 15.56 17.68 -20.80
C ASP A 185 14.11 17.16 -20.90
N LEU A 186 13.26 17.54 -19.95
CA LEU A 186 11.85 17.15 -19.92
C LEU A 186 10.94 18.12 -20.69
N VAL A 187 11.44 19.26 -21.12
CA VAL A 187 10.68 20.25 -21.87
C VAL A 187 10.18 19.62 -23.17
N GLY A 188 8.87 19.79 -23.44
CA GLY A 188 8.20 19.25 -24.62
C GLY A 188 8.03 17.72 -24.63
N ARG A 189 8.32 17.03 -23.51
CA ARG A 189 8.13 15.60 -23.38
C ARG A 189 6.85 15.28 -22.59
N ASN A 190 6.22 14.18 -22.96
CA ASN A 190 5.17 13.61 -22.15
C ASN A 190 5.78 12.92 -20.91
N VAL A 191 5.44 13.39 -19.72
CA VAL A 191 5.99 12.89 -18.47
C VAL A 191 4.87 12.31 -17.60
N LEU A 192 5.05 11.09 -17.12
CA LEU A 192 4.29 10.53 -16.00
C LEU A 192 5.00 10.86 -14.70
N ASN A 193 4.26 11.29 -13.69
CA ASN A 193 4.81 11.56 -12.36
C ASN A 193 4.29 10.57 -11.32
N SER A 194 4.99 10.44 -10.20
CA SER A 194 4.46 9.78 -9.01
C SER A 194 3.32 10.60 -8.42
N GLN A 195 2.18 9.98 -8.15
CA GLN A 195 1.03 10.66 -7.54
C GLN A 195 1.39 11.31 -6.19
N GLN A 196 2.18 10.63 -5.36
CA GLN A 196 2.65 11.20 -4.10
C GLN A 196 3.56 12.42 -4.29
N ALA A 197 4.47 12.35 -5.26
CA ALA A 197 5.38 13.45 -5.56
C ALA A 197 4.60 14.65 -6.11
N GLU A 198 3.59 14.42 -6.95
CA GLU A 198 2.72 15.45 -7.51
C GLU A 198 1.87 16.12 -6.42
N ASN A 199 1.17 15.35 -5.60
CA ASN A 199 0.35 15.86 -4.50
C ASN A 199 1.14 16.75 -3.52
N ARG A 200 2.44 16.46 -3.33
CA ARG A 200 3.35 17.20 -2.45
C ARG A 200 4.17 18.26 -3.15
N LYS A 201 3.97 18.44 -4.44
CA LYS A 201 4.75 19.36 -5.26
C LYS A 201 6.27 19.13 -5.10
N TYR A 202 6.65 17.84 -4.95
CA TYR A 202 8.00 17.45 -4.60
C TYR A 202 9.05 17.93 -5.62
N PHE A 203 8.69 17.92 -6.91
CA PHE A 203 9.58 18.33 -7.98
C PHE A 203 9.52 19.81 -8.32
N ASP A 204 8.65 20.61 -7.69
CA ASP A 204 8.48 22.03 -8.06
C ASP A 204 9.79 22.81 -8.04
N SER A 205 10.59 22.61 -6.99
CA SER A 205 11.90 23.25 -6.87
C SER A 205 12.90 22.72 -7.91
N TRP A 206 12.85 21.42 -8.23
CA TRP A 206 13.72 20.81 -9.22
C TRP A 206 13.34 21.19 -10.64
N PHE A 207 12.07 21.29 -10.95
CA PHE A 207 11.59 21.80 -12.24
C PHE A 207 12.01 23.26 -12.47
N GLY A 208 12.01 24.07 -11.41
CA GLY A 208 12.41 25.48 -11.49
C GLY A 208 11.68 26.25 -12.58
N ASN A 209 12.43 26.95 -13.43
CA ASN A 209 11.90 27.77 -14.52
C ASN A 209 11.27 26.96 -15.68
N TYR A 210 11.47 25.63 -15.70
CA TYR A 210 10.95 24.77 -16.75
C TYR A 210 9.59 24.15 -16.40
N LYS A 211 9.07 24.36 -15.19
CA LYS A 211 7.86 23.74 -14.67
C LYS A 211 6.67 23.86 -15.62
N GLU A 212 6.39 25.05 -16.10
CA GLU A 212 5.26 25.33 -17.00
C GLU A 212 5.46 24.78 -18.43
N GLN A 213 6.67 24.35 -18.77
CA GLN A 213 7.02 23.81 -20.08
C GLN A 213 7.08 22.27 -20.09
N ILE A 214 7.00 21.65 -18.92
CA ILE A 214 7.01 20.19 -18.77
C ILE A 214 5.57 19.70 -18.82
N ASN A 215 5.27 18.81 -19.76
CA ASN A 215 3.93 18.27 -19.95
C ASN A 215 3.72 17.03 -19.05
N ILE A 216 3.23 17.24 -17.83
CA ILE A 216 2.79 16.14 -16.94
C ILE A 216 1.44 15.61 -17.47
N ILE A 217 1.46 14.48 -18.18
CA ILE A 217 0.25 13.88 -18.78
C ILE A 217 -0.59 13.06 -17.81
N GLY A 218 -0.08 12.81 -16.63
CA GLY A 218 -0.78 12.04 -15.59
C GLY A 218 0.13 11.55 -14.49
N THR A 219 -0.46 10.83 -13.55
CA THR A 219 0.24 10.29 -12.39
C THR A 219 0.04 8.78 -12.26
N VAL A 220 0.97 8.13 -11.57
CA VAL A 220 0.89 6.72 -11.17
C VAL A 220 1.14 6.60 -9.67
N ASN A 221 0.40 5.73 -9.00
CA ASN A 221 0.61 5.42 -7.59
C ASN A 221 1.53 4.22 -7.38
N LEU A 222 1.56 3.29 -8.35
CA LEU A 222 2.45 2.12 -8.39
C LEU A 222 3.12 2.03 -9.77
N ASN A 223 4.39 1.62 -9.79
CA ASN A 223 5.25 1.73 -10.98
C ASN A 223 4.87 0.80 -12.13
N PHE A 224 4.34 -0.39 -11.83
CA PHE A 224 4.16 -1.41 -12.86
C PHE A 224 3.33 -0.93 -14.07
N ASN A 225 2.15 -0.33 -13.82
CA ASN A 225 1.28 0.16 -14.91
C ASN A 225 1.90 1.32 -15.68
N GLY A 226 2.58 2.24 -14.97
CA GLY A 226 3.33 3.33 -15.61
C GLY A 226 4.45 2.82 -16.51
N THR A 227 5.15 1.78 -16.08
CA THR A 227 6.19 1.10 -16.88
C THR A 227 5.65 0.59 -18.23
N LEU A 228 4.41 0.09 -18.28
CA LEU A 228 3.78 -0.34 -19.54
C LEU A 228 3.56 0.81 -20.52
N LEU A 229 3.17 2.00 -20.02
CA LEU A 229 3.06 3.20 -20.88
C LEU A 229 4.42 3.66 -21.40
N VAL A 230 5.47 3.58 -20.57
CA VAL A 230 6.85 3.86 -21.01
C VAL A 230 7.31 2.87 -22.07
N LYS A 231 7.06 1.57 -21.90
CA LYS A 231 7.37 0.54 -22.92
C LYS A 231 6.71 0.82 -24.27
N ASN A 232 5.50 1.36 -24.24
CA ASN A 232 4.75 1.75 -25.44
C ASN A 232 5.16 3.13 -25.99
N LYS A 233 6.21 3.76 -25.45
CA LYS A 233 6.73 5.09 -25.85
C LYS A 233 5.71 6.23 -25.77
N ALA A 234 4.66 6.06 -24.96
CA ALA A 234 3.64 7.09 -24.76
C ALA A 234 4.15 8.24 -23.89
N ALA A 235 5.06 7.94 -22.97
CA ALA A 235 5.67 8.87 -22.02
C ALA A 235 7.01 8.35 -21.50
N ILE A 236 7.78 9.23 -20.88
CA ILE A 236 8.84 8.91 -19.93
C ILE A 236 8.27 9.05 -18.51
N MET A 237 8.88 8.44 -17.49
CA MET A 237 8.31 8.42 -16.14
C MET A 237 9.33 8.83 -15.08
N LEU A 238 8.98 9.81 -14.27
CA LEU A 238 9.69 10.14 -13.04
C LEU A 238 9.39 9.05 -11.99
N THR A 239 10.42 8.35 -11.56
CA THR A 239 10.30 7.21 -10.64
C THR A 239 11.56 7.05 -9.79
N LEU A 240 11.48 6.20 -8.78
CA LEU A 240 12.64 5.77 -8.01
C LEU A 240 13.43 4.70 -8.75
N ASP A 241 14.72 4.62 -8.46
CA ASP A 241 15.62 3.61 -9.04
C ASP A 241 15.22 2.18 -8.64
N LYS A 242 15.63 1.21 -9.45
CA LYS A 242 15.47 -0.23 -9.22
C LYS A 242 14.03 -0.75 -9.14
N LEU A 243 13.02 0.08 -9.47
CA LEU A 243 11.60 -0.35 -9.46
C LEU A 243 11.13 -0.92 -10.80
N ALA A 244 11.90 -0.80 -11.85
CA ALA A 244 11.60 -1.39 -13.14
C ALA A 244 12.69 -2.37 -13.55
N ASN A 245 12.30 -3.40 -14.31
CA ASN A 245 13.26 -4.28 -14.94
C ASN A 245 13.98 -3.55 -16.10
N ILE A 246 15.26 -3.28 -15.91
CA ILE A 246 16.15 -2.61 -16.87
C ILE A 246 17.27 -3.55 -17.37
N SER A 247 17.09 -4.89 -17.23
CA SER A 247 18.04 -5.88 -17.75
C SER A 247 18.28 -5.74 -19.27
N ASP A 248 19.26 -6.46 -19.79
CA ASP A 248 19.59 -6.41 -21.22
C ASP A 248 18.42 -6.87 -22.12
N GLU A 249 17.60 -7.79 -21.63
CA GLU A 249 16.40 -8.27 -22.31
C GLU A 249 15.25 -7.25 -22.28
N SER A 250 15.28 -6.29 -21.36
CA SER A 250 14.29 -5.22 -21.26
C SER A 250 14.64 -4.09 -22.22
N ASN A 251 13.62 -3.51 -22.89
CA ASN A 251 13.80 -2.30 -23.69
C ASN A 251 13.81 -1.01 -22.84
N LEU A 252 13.92 -1.13 -21.51
CA LEU A 252 13.89 0.01 -20.61
C LEU A 252 15.27 0.36 -20.07
N THR A 253 15.45 1.62 -19.75
CA THR A 253 16.63 2.14 -19.05
C THR A 253 16.21 3.23 -18.06
N PHE A 254 17.02 3.39 -17.03
CA PHE A 254 16.83 4.43 -16.00
C PHE A 254 18.05 5.39 -16.02
N ARG A 255 17.77 6.68 -15.82
CA ARG A 255 18.81 7.69 -15.62
C ARG A 255 18.45 8.53 -14.41
N PRO A 256 19.40 8.73 -13.46
CA PRO A 256 19.15 9.60 -12.32
C PRO A 256 18.92 11.03 -12.78
N ILE A 257 18.18 11.81 -12.01
CA ILE A 257 18.06 13.25 -12.23
C ILE A 257 19.25 14.00 -11.62
N THR A 258 19.51 15.19 -12.14
CA THR A 258 20.56 16.08 -11.61
C THR A 258 20.01 17.50 -11.44
N PRO A 259 20.20 18.18 -10.29
CA PRO A 259 20.85 17.69 -9.07
C PRO A 259 20.17 16.42 -8.53
N MET A 260 21.00 15.50 -7.98
CA MET A 260 20.51 14.20 -7.48
C MET A 260 19.56 14.40 -6.29
N LEU A 261 18.37 13.83 -6.37
CA LEU A 261 17.39 13.79 -5.28
C LEU A 261 17.31 12.37 -4.73
N LYS A 262 17.56 12.23 -3.43
CA LYS A 262 17.48 10.96 -2.70
C LYS A 262 16.35 11.00 -1.69
N GLN A 263 15.67 9.87 -1.54
CA GLN A 263 14.59 9.68 -0.56
C GLN A 263 15.04 8.75 0.55
N PRO A 264 14.97 9.19 1.81
CA PRO A 264 15.12 8.27 2.92
C PRO A 264 13.93 7.31 2.96
N VAL A 265 14.15 6.14 3.51
CA VAL A 265 13.10 5.14 3.76
C VAL A 265 13.06 4.88 5.25
N THR A 266 11.87 4.96 5.83
CA THR A 266 11.67 4.83 7.28
C THR A 266 10.55 3.84 7.57
N VAL A 267 10.82 2.89 8.46
CA VAL A 267 9.80 2.00 9.00
C VAL A 267 9.19 2.66 10.23
N ILE A 268 7.87 2.72 10.29
CA ILE A 268 7.13 3.30 11.40
C ILE A 268 6.12 2.32 12.01
N TRP A 269 5.83 2.49 13.28
CA TRP A 269 4.82 1.75 14.04
C TRP A 269 4.25 2.62 15.17
N LYS A 270 3.13 2.21 15.74
CA LYS A 270 2.52 2.95 16.86
C LYS A 270 3.39 2.90 18.11
N ARG A 271 3.62 4.04 18.76
CA ARG A 271 4.48 4.16 19.96
C ARG A 271 4.01 3.34 21.15
N GLU A 272 2.70 3.39 21.41
CA GLU A 272 2.11 2.85 22.65
C GLU A 272 1.38 1.52 22.44
N THR A 273 1.71 0.79 21.37
CA THR A 273 1.06 -0.49 21.08
C THR A 273 1.98 -1.63 21.44
N ASN A 274 1.49 -2.59 22.23
CA ASN A 274 2.16 -3.85 22.39
C ASN A 274 2.16 -4.61 21.08
N LEU A 275 3.33 -4.77 20.49
CA LEU A 275 3.51 -5.53 19.27
C LEU A 275 3.16 -7.01 19.52
N SER A 276 2.64 -7.69 18.52
CA SER A 276 2.51 -9.15 18.57
C SER A 276 3.89 -9.81 18.63
N PRO A 277 4.02 -11.05 19.12
CA PRO A 277 5.30 -11.74 19.19
C PRO A 277 6.06 -11.77 17.84
N VAL A 278 5.34 -11.96 16.73
CA VAL A 278 5.97 -11.96 15.41
C VAL A 278 6.37 -10.55 14.95
N ALA A 279 5.59 -9.52 15.29
CA ALA A 279 5.94 -8.14 14.96
C ALA A 279 7.14 -7.66 15.79
N ASP A 280 7.22 -8.02 17.06
CA ASP A 280 8.39 -7.73 17.91
C ASP A 280 9.64 -8.46 17.40
N LEU A 281 9.53 -9.75 17.05
CA LEU A 281 10.63 -10.50 16.43
C LEU A 281 11.11 -9.81 15.13
N PHE A 282 10.18 -9.39 14.27
CA PHE A 282 10.52 -8.70 13.03
C PHE A 282 11.29 -7.40 13.32
N LEU A 283 10.79 -6.58 14.25
CA LEU A 283 11.44 -5.31 14.62
C LEU A 283 12.84 -5.53 15.20
N ASN A 284 13.01 -6.53 16.06
CA ASN A 284 14.32 -6.86 16.66
C ASN A 284 15.32 -7.33 15.58
N ARG A 285 14.88 -8.18 14.63
CA ARG A 285 15.73 -8.59 13.50
C ARG A 285 16.05 -7.43 12.56
N LEU A 286 15.10 -6.51 12.37
CA LEU A 286 15.33 -5.32 11.55
C LEU A 286 16.38 -4.40 12.18
N ARG A 287 16.30 -4.14 13.48
CA ARG A 287 17.31 -3.36 14.22
C ARG A 287 18.69 -4.00 14.10
N ALA A 288 18.79 -5.29 14.41
CA ALA A 288 20.06 -6.02 14.30
C ALA A 288 20.65 -5.93 12.89
N SER A 289 19.82 -6.03 11.84
CA SER A 289 20.31 -5.91 10.45
C SER A 289 20.85 -4.54 10.05
N ILE A 290 20.57 -3.51 10.83
CA ILE A 290 21.09 -2.14 10.60
C ILE A 290 22.36 -1.92 11.40
N ASP A 291 22.45 -2.51 12.60
CA ASP A 291 23.62 -2.39 13.46
C ASP A 291 24.83 -3.17 12.90
N ASP A 292 24.59 -4.18 12.05
CA ASP A 292 25.62 -5.02 11.42
C ASP A 292 26.21 -4.42 10.13
N ASP A 293 25.68 -3.29 9.60
CA ASP A 293 26.19 -2.55 8.42
C ASP A 293 27.17 -1.45 8.82
#